data_5ed2ff2bb26f18b564c86b688f45ea49
#
_entry.id   5ed2ff2bb26f18b564c86b688f45ea49
#
_cell.length_a   1.000
_cell.length_b   1.000
_cell.length_c   1.000
_cell.angle_alpha   90.00
_cell.angle_beta   90.00
_cell.angle_gamma   90.00
#
_symmetry.space_group_name_H-M   'P 1'
#
loop_
_entity.id
_entity.type
_entity.pdbx_description
1 polymer ?
#
loop_
_entity_poly.entity_id
_entity_poly.type
_entity_poly.pdbx_seq_one_letter_code
_entity_poly.pdbx_strand_id
1 'polypeptide(L)'
;MALIEIIRGAATSDETYEAAKALSERLGKTAVTVNEYPGFVVNRILIPMINEAVFMLQEGVASAEDIDTAMKLGANHPMGPLALADLIGLDVCLAIMELLRDEMGEGKYRPAPLLRKMVRAGRLGRKIGRAHV
;
A
#
# COMPACT_ATOMS: atom_id res chain seq x y z
N MET A 1 1.72 12.06 9.20
CA MET A 1 0.83 10.88 9.24
C MET A 1 0.23 10.73 10.62
N ALA A 2 -1.08 10.54 10.69
CA ALA A 2 -1.81 10.46 11.97
C ALA A 2 -1.82 9.06 12.59
N LEU A 3 -1.48 8.03 11.82
CA LEU A 3 -1.52 6.63 12.24
C LEU A 3 -0.14 6.10 12.60
N ILE A 4 -0.08 5.34 13.69
CA ILE A 4 1.08 4.50 14.02
C ILE A 4 0.59 3.06 14.17
N GLU A 5 1.17 2.13 13.43
CA GLU A 5 0.96 0.70 13.64
C GLU A 5 2.02 0.21 14.61
N ILE A 6 1.60 -0.22 15.80
CA ILE A 6 2.51 -0.79 16.80
C ILE A 6 2.59 -2.29 16.58
N ILE A 7 3.77 -2.76 16.18
CA ILE A 7 3.97 -4.16 15.82
C ILE A 7 4.45 -4.95 17.05
N ARG A 8 3.69 -5.97 17.41
CA ARG A 8 4.07 -6.90 18.46
C ARG A 8 4.66 -8.16 17.84
N GLY A 9 5.97 -8.32 17.96
CA GLY A 9 6.64 -9.56 17.63
C GLY A 9 6.51 -10.58 18.78
N ALA A 10 6.91 -11.81 18.53
CA ALA A 10 6.82 -12.88 19.51
C ALA A 10 7.58 -12.60 20.83
N ALA A 11 8.65 -11.80 20.76
CA ALA A 11 9.49 -11.46 21.90
C ALA A 11 9.21 -10.06 22.46
N THR A 12 8.22 -9.35 21.97
CA THR A 12 7.88 -8.01 22.45
C THR A 12 7.21 -8.11 23.83
N SER A 13 7.82 -7.48 24.83
CA SER A 13 7.26 -7.45 26.18
C SER A 13 6.05 -6.50 26.26
N ASP A 14 5.19 -6.75 27.26
CA ASP A 14 4.07 -5.86 27.55
C ASP A 14 4.55 -4.46 27.94
N GLU A 15 5.65 -4.38 28.66
CA GLU A 15 6.26 -3.10 29.05
C GLU A 15 6.68 -2.29 27.83
N THR A 16 7.38 -2.91 26.90
CA THR A 16 7.80 -2.25 25.65
C THR A 16 6.60 -1.80 24.81
N TYR A 17 5.60 -2.64 24.71
CA TYR A 17 4.37 -2.33 24.00
C TYR A 17 3.66 -1.12 24.60
N GLU A 18 3.45 -1.10 25.91
CA GLU A 18 2.78 0.01 26.60
C GLU A 18 3.56 1.31 26.49
N ALA A 19 4.90 1.24 26.52
CA ALA A 19 5.76 2.42 26.34
C ALA A 19 5.61 3.01 24.94
N ALA A 20 5.57 2.17 23.90
CA ALA A 20 5.39 2.60 22.52
C ALA A 20 4.00 3.21 22.31
N LYS A 21 2.98 2.62 22.89
CA LYS A 21 1.60 3.12 22.83
C LYS A 21 1.48 4.50 23.48
N ALA A 22 2.03 4.66 24.68
CA ALA A 22 2.01 5.92 25.40
C ALA A 22 2.77 7.02 24.63
N LEU A 23 3.90 6.69 24.01
CA LEU A 23 4.67 7.62 23.22
C LEU A 23 3.86 8.08 21.99
N SER A 24 3.19 7.16 21.31
CA SER A 24 2.35 7.46 20.15
C SER A 24 1.24 8.45 20.52
N GLU A 25 0.58 8.22 21.64
CA GLU A 25 -0.48 9.10 22.14
C GLU A 25 0.05 10.49 22.49
N ARG A 26 1.25 10.56 23.11
CA ARG A 26 1.89 11.85 23.43
C ARG A 26 2.27 12.63 22.18
N LEU A 27 2.53 11.94 21.06
CA LEU A 27 2.81 12.59 19.78
C LEU A 27 1.53 13.03 19.05
N GLY A 28 0.36 12.85 19.67
CA GLY A 28 -0.93 13.20 19.07
C GLY A 28 -1.35 12.29 17.92
N LYS A 29 -0.84 11.07 17.90
CA LYS A 29 -1.14 10.09 16.85
C LYS A 29 -2.06 9.00 17.37
N THR A 30 -2.83 8.40 16.46
CA THR A 30 -3.65 7.24 16.78
C THR A 30 -2.82 5.99 16.58
N ALA A 31 -2.70 5.18 17.63
CA ALA A 31 -1.98 3.91 17.58
C ALA A 31 -2.95 2.76 17.37
N VAL A 32 -2.61 1.84 16.49
CA VAL A 32 -3.27 0.54 16.37
C VAL A 32 -2.26 -0.56 16.65
N THR A 33 -2.73 -1.64 17.27
CA THR A 33 -1.89 -2.77 17.63
C THR A 33 -1.97 -3.83 16.55
N VAL A 34 -0.82 -4.29 16.07
CA VAL A 34 -0.72 -5.29 15.02
C VAL A 34 0.24 -6.38 15.46
N ASN A 35 -0.17 -7.64 15.36
CA ASN A 35 0.76 -8.75 15.52
C ASN A 35 1.64 -8.84 14.27
N GLU A 36 2.89 -9.23 14.47
CA GLU A 36 3.86 -9.31 13.38
C GLU A 36 3.38 -10.26 12.28
N TYR A 37 3.20 -9.72 11.08
CA TYR A 37 2.82 -10.46 9.89
C TYR A 37 3.19 -9.63 8.65
N PRO A 38 3.46 -10.26 7.49
CA PRO A 38 3.86 -9.51 6.30
C PRO A 38 2.85 -8.42 5.90
N GLY A 39 3.35 -7.19 5.68
CA GLY A 39 2.56 -6.05 5.24
C GLY A 39 1.79 -5.34 6.35
N PHE A 40 1.76 -5.89 7.56
CA PHE A 40 0.98 -5.36 8.69
C PHE A 40 -0.48 -5.14 8.29
N VAL A 41 -1.08 -3.98 8.56
CA VAL A 41 -2.48 -3.73 8.18
C VAL A 41 -2.57 -2.89 6.91
N VAL A 42 -2.00 -1.70 6.92
CA VAL A 42 -2.20 -0.72 5.84
C VAL A 42 -1.64 -1.26 4.52
N ASN A 43 -0.39 -1.66 4.49
CA ASN A 43 0.24 -2.12 3.25
C ASN A 43 -0.38 -3.41 2.72
N ARG A 44 -0.77 -4.33 3.61
CA ARG A 44 -1.37 -5.59 3.20
C ARG A 44 -2.74 -5.41 2.53
N ILE A 45 -3.47 -4.36 2.89
CA ILE A 45 -4.77 -4.06 2.26
C ILE A 45 -4.56 -3.11 1.09
N LEU A 46 -3.84 -2.02 1.31
CA LEU A 46 -3.71 -0.93 0.35
C LEU A 46 -2.97 -1.33 -0.92
N ILE A 47 -1.83 -1.96 -0.79
CA ILE A 47 -0.99 -2.26 -1.95
C ILE A 47 -1.62 -3.30 -2.87
N PRO A 48 -2.21 -4.40 -2.38
CA PRO A 48 -2.99 -5.29 -3.24
C PRO A 48 -4.19 -4.62 -3.90
N MET A 49 -4.84 -3.66 -3.24
CA MET A 49 -5.89 -2.86 -3.86
C MET A 49 -5.35 -2.04 -5.05
N ILE A 50 -4.21 -1.39 -4.87
CA ILE A 50 -3.54 -0.66 -5.95
C ILE A 50 -3.17 -1.62 -7.09
N ASN A 51 -2.61 -2.77 -6.75
CA ASN A 51 -2.23 -3.79 -7.73
C ASN A 51 -3.44 -4.25 -8.55
N GLU A 52 -4.58 -4.45 -7.91
CA GLU A 52 -5.83 -4.81 -8.59
C GLU A 52 -6.27 -3.71 -9.55
N ALA A 53 -6.15 -2.46 -9.14
CA ALA A 53 -6.46 -1.31 -10.02
C ALA A 53 -5.54 -1.29 -11.26
N VAL A 54 -4.26 -1.64 -11.10
CA VAL A 54 -3.31 -1.77 -12.23
C VAL A 54 -3.71 -2.91 -13.15
N PHE A 55 -4.15 -4.06 -12.61
CA PHE A 55 -4.71 -5.14 -13.43
C PHE A 55 -5.92 -4.66 -14.25
N MET A 56 -6.83 -3.91 -13.65
CA MET A 56 -7.99 -3.38 -14.36
C MET A 56 -7.59 -2.46 -15.50
N LEU A 57 -6.59 -1.61 -15.27
CA LEU A 57 -6.06 -0.74 -16.30
C LEU A 57 -5.45 -1.55 -17.45
N GLN A 58 -4.64 -2.55 -17.14
CA GLN A 58 -4.02 -3.44 -18.10
C GLN A 58 -5.04 -4.23 -18.92
N GLU A 59 -6.12 -4.67 -18.29
CA GLU A 59 -7.18 -5.46 -18.91
C GLU A 59 -8.17 -4.61 -19.71
N GLY A 60 -8.03 -3.30 -19.66
CA GLY A 60 -8.91 -2.41 -20.39
C GLY A 60 -10.32 -2.29 -19.81
N VAL A 61 -10.47 -2.56 -18.50
CA VAL A 61 -11.79 -2.47 -17.84
C VAL A 61 -12.28 -1.03 -17.81
N ALA A 62 -11.38 -0.08 -17.50
CA ALA A 62 -11.69 1.35 -17.49
C ALA A 62 -10.39 2.15 -17.66
N SER A 63 -10.51 3.43 -17.92
CA SER A 63 -9.36 4.34 -17.94
C SER A 63 -8.83 4.56 -16.52
N ALA A 64 -7.58 5.00 -16.40
CA ALA A 64 -7.00 5.35 -15.10
C ALA A 64 -7.86 6.39 -14.37
N GLU A 65 -8.33 7.40 -15.09
CA GLU A 65 -9.19 8.44 -14.51
C GLU A 65 -10.49 7.88 -13.97
N ASP A 66 -11.14 7.01 -14.73
CA ASP A 66 -12.43 6.42 -14.32
C ASP A 66 -12.27 5.44 -13.16
N ILE A 67 -11.20 4.66 -13.13
CA ILE A 67 -10.90 3.79 -11.98
C ILE A 67 -10.77 4.63 -10.71
N ASP A 68 -10.00 5.71 -10.75
CA ASP A 68 -9.80 6.58 -9.61
C ASP A 68 -11.10 7.29 -9.19
N THR A 69 -11.88 7.78 -10.15
CA THR A 69 -13.16 8.41 -9.88
C THR A 69 -14.14 7.43 -9.22
N ALA A 70 -14.19 6.20 -9.72
CA ALA A 70 -15.06 5.16 -9.17
C ALA A 70 -14.74 4.89 -7.70
N MET A 71 -13.47 4.81 -7.34
CA MET A 71 -13.07 4.55 -5.95
C MET A 71 -13.30 5.76 -5.04
N LYS A 72 -13.12 6.96 -5.57
CA LYS A 72 -13.41 8.18 -4.79
C LYS A 72 -14.89 8.30 -4.47
N LEU A 73 -15.76 8.06 -5.43
CA LEU A 73 -17.21 8.22 -5.28
C LEU A 73 -17.91 6.97 -4.76
N GLY A 74 -17.48 5.80 -5.20
CA GLY A 74 -18.10 4.53 -4.82
C GLY A 74 -17.64 3.98 -3.48
N ALA A 75 -16.40 4.22 -3.09
CA ALA A 75 -15.81 3.74 -1.85
C ALA A 75 -15.42 4.87 -0.89
N ASN A 76 -15.72 6.11 -1.24
CA ASN A 76 -15.40 7.28 -0.42
C ASN A 76 -13.91 7.42 -0.10
N HIS A 77 -13.06 7.06 -1.04
CA HIS A 77 -11.63 7.25 -0.88
C HIS A 77 -11.24 8.71 -1.14
N PRO A 78 -10.37 9.31 -0.33
CA PRO A 78 -9.94 10.70 -0.55
C PRO A 78 -9.09 10.84 -1.82
N MET A 79 -8.42 9.76 -2.25
CA MET A 79 -7.59 9.70 -3.44
C MET A 79 -7.81 8.35 -4.12
N GLY A 80 -7.86 8.34 -5.45
CA GLY A 80 -7.99 7.08 -6.20
C GLY A 80 -6.73 6.22 -6.09
N PRO A 81 -6.87 4.90 -6.30
CA PRO A 81 -5.75 3.97 -6.11
C PRO A 81 -4.57 4.21 -7.07
N LEU A 82 -4.83 4.64 -8.30
CA LEU A 82 -3.75 4.86 -9.26
C LEU A 82 -3.02 6.18 -8.98
N ALA A 83 -3.73 7.23 -8.61
CA ALA A 83 -3.11 8.47 -8.13
C ALA A 83 -2.29 8.22 -6.86
N LEU A 84 -2.78 7.36 -5.97
CA LEU A 84 -2.07 6.97 -4.76
C LEU A 84 -0.80 6.18 -5.09
N ALA A 85 -0.87 5.29 -6.07
CA ALA A 85 0.31 4.56 -6.56
C ALA A 85 1.39 5.52 -7.07
N ASP A 86 1.00 6.56 -7.81
CA ASP A 86 1.93 7.60 -8.28
C ASP A 86 2.56 8.35 -7.10
N LEU A 87 1.79 8.62 -6.06
CA LEU A 87 2.27 9.31 -4.87
C LEU A 87 3.26 8.46 -4.07
N ILE A 88 2.94 7.19 -3.85
CA ILE A 88 3.78 6.25 -3.09
C ILE A 88 5.07 5.93 -3.88
N GLY A 89 4.95 5.75 -5.16
CA GLY A 89 5.99 5.28 -6.05
C GLY A 89 5.70 3.86 -6.53
N LEU A 90 5.72 3.66 -7.83
CA LEU A 90 5.38 2.36 -8.43
C LEU A 90 6.42 1.28 -8.06
N ASP A 91 7.67 1.67 -7.89
CA ASP A 91 8.73 0.74 -7.44
C ASP A 91 8.49 0.26 -6.01
N VAL A 92 8.01 1.13 -5.13
CA VAL A 92 7.64 0.76 -3.76
C VAL A 92 6.44 -0.19 -3.78
N CYS A 93 5.42 0.11 -4.58
CA CYS A 93 4.25 -0.76 -4.74
C CYS A 93 4.67 -2.16 -5.23
N LEU A 94 5.55 -2.21 -6.23
CA LEU A 94 6.07 -3.47 -6.76
C LEU A 94 6.84 -4.26 -5.69
N ALA A 95 7.74 -3.59 -4.98
CA ALA A 95 8.54 -4.22 -3.93
C ALA A 95 7.67 -4.84 -2.83
N ILE A 96 6.61 -4.13 -2.41
CA ILE A 96 5.68 -4.64 -1.39
C ILE A 96 4.88 -5.83 -1.92
N MET A 97 4.41 -5.78 -3.17
CA MET A 97 3.72 -6.93 -3.77
C MET A 97 4.62 -8.16 -3.84
N GLU A 98 5.88 -7.98 -4.23
CA GLU A 98 6.85 -9.07 -4.26
C GLU A 98 7.12 -9.63 -2.86
N LEU A 99 7.25 -8.76 -1.87
CA LEU A 99 7.41 -9.16 -0.47
C LEU A 99 6.21 -10.01 -0.01
N LEU A 100 4.98 -9.54 -0.25
CA LEU A 100 3.78 -10.27 0.15
C LEU A 100 3.70 -11.63 -0.54
N ARG A 101 4.00 -11.68 -1.84
CA ARG A 101 4.02 -12.93 -2.58
C ARG A 101 5.04 -13.92 -2.03
N ASP A 102 6.25 -13.46 -1.77
CA ASP A 102 7.34 -14.32 -1.28
C ASP A 102 7.06 -14.80 0.14
N GLU A 103 6.63 -13.92 1.03
CA GLU A 103 6.39 -14.26 2.44
C GLU A 103 5.12 -15.08 2.65
N MET A 104 4.06 -14.79 1.88
CA MET A 104 2.78 -15.49 2.00
C MET A 104 2.69 -16.75 1.15
N GLY A 105 3.51 -16.85 0.10
CA GLY A 105 3.48 -17.96 -0.83
C GLY A 105 2.21 -18.05 -1.67
N GLU A 106 1.48 -16.96 -1.82
CA GLU A 106 0.17 -16.96 -2.45
C GLU A 106 0.19 -16.23 -3.80
N GLY A 107 -0.36 -16.88 -4.83
CA GLY A 107 -0.50 -16.30 -6.16
C GLY A 107 -1.37 -15.03 -6.21
N LYS A 108 -2.26 -14.85 -5.25
CA LYS A 108 -3.09 -13.65 -5.17
C LYS A 108 -2.30 -12.36 -4.96
N TYR A 109 -1.06 -12.46 -4.50
CA TYR A 109 -0.17 -11.31 -4.35
C TYR A 109 0.76 -11.11 -5.53
N ARG A 110 0.50 -11.77 -6.65
CA ARG A 110 1.26 -11.61 -7.87
C ARG A 110 1.17 -10.18 -8.39
N PRO A 111 2.31 -9.49 -8.61
CA PRO A 111 2.27 -8.16 -9.19
C PRO A 111 1.67 -8.16 -10.60
N ALA A 112 0.90 -7.12 -10.92
CA ALA A 112 0.39 -6.93 -12.28
C ALA A 112 1.57 -6.79 -13.25
N PRO A 113 1.55 -7.47 -14.40
CA PRO A 113 2.62 -7.31 -15.41
C PRO A 113 2.85 -5.87 -15.83
N LEU A 114 1.79 -5.06 -15.94
CA LEU A 114 1.90 -3.63 -16.26
C LEU A 114 2.70 -2.87 -15.20
N LEU A 115 2.51 -3.20 -13.91
CA LEU A 115 3.27 -2.57 -12.83
C LEU A 115 4.77 -2.82 -12.98
N ARG A 116 5.17 -4.08 -13.25
CA ARG A 116 6.58 -4.42 -13.52
C ARG A 116 7.11 -3.67 -14.74
N LYS A 117 6.30 -3.60 -15.79
CA LYS A 117 6.68 -2.94 -17.05
C LYS A 117 6.95 -1.46 -16.83
N MET A 118 6.10 -0.77 -16.10
CA MET A 118 6.26 0.64 -15.80
C MET A 118 7.50 0.92 -14.95
N VAL A 119 7.75 0.09 -13.93
CA VAL A 119 8.95 0.20 -13.11
C VAL A 119 10.22 0.00 -13.93
N ARG A 120 10.26 -1.01 -14.81
CA ARG A 120 11.40 -1.24 -15.71
C ARG A 120 11.64 -0.07 -16.65
N ALA A 121 10.57 0.61 -17.07
CA ALA A 121 10.65 1.78 -17.93
C ALA A 121 11.05 3.06 -17.18
N GLY A 122 11.29 2.98 -15.87
CA GLY A 122 11.64 4.12 -15.04
C GLY A 122 10.46 5.04 -14.73
N ARG A 123 9.25 4.60 -14.96
CA ARG A 123 8.03 5.36 -14.71
C ARG A 123 7.56 5.11 -13.28
N LEU A 124 8.08 5.88 -12.33
CA LEU A 124 7.92 5.63 -10.90
C LEU A 124 6.87 6.52 -10.23
N GLY A 125 6.20 7.40 -10.99
CA GLY A 125 5.17 8.27 -10.45
C GLY A 125 5.68 9.67 -10.13
N ARG A 126 5.05 10.33 -9.16
CA ARG A 126 5.33 11.74 -8.82
C ARG A 126 6.75 12.02 -8.35
N LYS A 127 7.43 11.05 -7.77
CA LYS A 127 8.80 11.26 -7.27
C LYS A 127 9.80 11.56 -8.37
N ILE A 128 9.45 11.32 -9.64
CA ILE A 128 10.26 11.75 -10.79
C ILE A 128 9.59 12.89 -11.56
N GLY A 129 8.60 13.57 -10.94
CA GLY A 129 8.00 14.77 -11.46
C GLY A 129 6.88 14.59 -12.46
N ARG A 130 6.32 13.37 -12.61
CA ARG A 130 5.20 13.11 -13.52
C ARG A 130 4.39 11.89 -13.11
N ALA A 131 3.09 11.93 -13.43
CA ALA A 131 2.18 10.83 -13.22
C ALA A 131 2.26 9.86 -14.41
N HIS A 132 2.18 8.56 -14.14
CA HIS A 132 2.34 7.52 -15.15
C HIS A 132 1.18 6.51 -15.21
N VAL A 133 0.22 6.61 -14.29
CA VAL A 133 -0.90 5.66 -14.24
C VAL A 133 -2.23 6.31 -14.49
#